data_4b68ffef441fd435198126c7694d3571
#
_entry.id   4b68ffef441fd435198126c7694d3571
#
_cell.length_a   1.000
_cell.length_b   1.000
_cell.length_c   1.000
_cell.angle_alpha   90.00
_cell.angle_beta   90.00
_cell.angle_gamma   90.00
#
_symmetry.space_group_name_H-M   'P 1'
#
loop_
_entity.id
_entity.type
_entity.pdbx_description
1 polymer ?
#
loop_
_entity_poly.entity_id
_entity_poly.type
_entity_poly.pdbx_seq_one_letter_code
_entity_poly.pdbx_strand_id
1 'polypeptide(L)'
;EMPSAPLQKAIAQFNKLVVSGLKDSGLSFGEVKILSTPRRLTAYVKDVAEATEEISEVKRGPKAEIAFDAEGNPTKAAEGFARKCGVSADALTRRVDTDGHEYVFAELNIPSVPATKILSELATSWISALDWPRSQRWGSFHERYVRPVRWLCALFGSEIVPVTYADVTSSNTTQGHRVLGPGYHEVASPADYEQVLKDAGVLLQEQRKDVILAGIKEVEAARPGSHVDMPEKVFEEVI
;
A
#
# COMPACT_ATOMS: atom_id res chain seq x y z
N GLU A 1 20.99 -5.12 5.27
CA GLU A 1 20.36 -4.31 6.33
C GLU A 1 20.30 -2.85 5.92
N MET A 2 19.13 -2.23 6.17
CA MET A 2 18.92 -0.82 5.88
C MET A 2 19.54 0.03 7.00
N PRO A 3 20.23 1.13 6.68
CA PRO A 3 20.75 2.05 7.69
C PRO A 3 19.60 2.72 8.47
N SER A 4 19.77 2.99 9.78
CA SER A 4 18.70 3.50 10.66
C SER A 4 18.12 4.84 10.18
N ALA A 5 18.92 5.86 9.97
CA ALA A 5 18.42 7.18 9.57
C ALA A 5 17.66 7.20 8.23
N PRO A 6 18.10 6.54 7.13
CA PRO A 6 17.29 6.35 5.93
C PRO A 6 16.03 5.55 6.18
N LEU A 7 16.05 4.54 7.07
CA LEU A 7 14.86 3.74 7.39
C LEU A 7 13.76 4.59 8.03
N GLN A 8 14.08 5.47 8.97
CA GLN A 8 13.10 6.37 9.60
C GLN A 8 12.39 7.28 8.57
N LYS A 9 13.15 7.82 7.61
CA LYS A 9 12.56 8.59 6.51
C LYS A 9 11.67 7.73 5.62
N ALA A 10 12.10 6.50 5.32
CA ALA A 10 11.34 5.57 4.49
C ALA A 10 10.03 5.14 5.17
N ILE A 11 9.99 4.97 6.50
CA ILE A 11 8.76 4.66 7.24
C ILE A 11 7.70 5.75 7.01
N ALA A 12 8.08 7.02 7.20
CA ALA A 12 7.16 8.14 7.01
C ALA A 12 6.69 8.27 5.54
N GLN A 13 7.60 8.10 4.60
CA GLN A 13 7.29 8.12 3.17
C GLN A 13 6.38 6.96 2.77
N PHE A 14 6.67 5.75 3.25
CA PHE A 14 5.89 4.55 2.94
C PHE A 14 4.46 4.66 3.47
N ASN A 15 4.29 5.16 4.71
CA ASN A 15 2.96 5.43 5.25
C ASN A 15 2.15 6.39 4.34
N LYS A 16 2.78 7.46 3.89
CA LYS A 16 2.14 8.42 2.97
C LYS A 16 1.76 7.76 1.64
N LEU A 17 2.65 6.97 1.05
CA LEU A 17 2.41 6.27 -0.22
C LEU A 17 1.25 5.27 -0.09
N VAL A 18 1.22 4.48 0.99
CA VAL A 18 0.15 3.50 1.24
C VAL A 18 -1.19 4.20 1.43
N VAL A 19 -1.26 5.20 2.31
CA VAL A 19 -2.51 5.93 2.59
C VAL A 19 -3.04 6.65 1.34
N SER A 20 -2.17 7.34 0.59
CA SER A 20 -2.61 8.04 -0.63
C SER A 20 -3.03 7.04 -1.72
N GLY A 21 -2.24 6.00 -1.97
CA GLY A 21 -2.56 4.99 -2.99
C GLY A 21 -3.88 4.27 -2.73
N LEU A 22 -4.15 3.89 -1.48
CA LEU A 22 -5.43 3.27 -1.12
C LEU A 22 -6.60 4.24 -1.28
N LYS A 23 -6.46 5.51 -0.87
CA LYS A 23 -7.51 6.53 -1.08
C LYS A 23 -7.80 6.76 -2.55
N ASP A 24 -6.74 6.90 -3.35
CA ASP A 24 -6.86 7.18 -4.79
C ASP A 24 -7.44 5.98 -5.56
N SER A 25 -7.27 4.76 -5.05
CA SER A 25 -7.82 3.54 -5.64
C SER A 25 -9.32 3.35 -5.43
N GLY A 26 -9.92 4.08 -4.49
CA GLY A 26 -11.34 3.92 -4.11
C GLY A 26 -11.62 2.71 -3.21
N LEU A 27 -10.61 1.97 -2.75
CA LEU A 27 -10.79 0.94 -1.73
C LEU A 27 -11.02 1.58 -0.36
N SER A 28 -12.05 1.15 0.35
CA SER A 28 -12.21 1.49 1.75
C SER A 28 -11.22 0.68 2.59
N PHE A 29 -10.66 1.31 3.63
CA PHE A 29 -9.68 0.70 4.53
C PHE A 29 -9.73 1.37 5.90
N GLY A 30 -9.24 0.66 6.92
CA GLY A 30 -9.14 1.13 8.29
C GLY A 30 -7.75 1.68 8.63
N GLU A 31 -7.24 1.29 9.78
CA GLU A 31 -5.94 1.74 10.29
C GLU A 31 -4.77 1.26 9.43
N VAL A 32 -3.83 2.15 9.13
CA VAL A 32 -2.56 1.83 8.49
C VAL A 32 -1.44 1.91 9.51
N LYS A 33 -0.70 0.82 9.69
CA LYS A 33 0.47 0.73 10.56
C LYS A 33 1.69 0.33 9.75
N ILE A 34 2.79 1.08 9.88
CA ILE A 34 4.06 0.72 9.25
C ILE A 34 4.95 0.06 10.29
N LEU A 35 5.30 -1.19 10.04
CA LEU A 35 6.19 -1.99 10.88
C LEU A 35 7.56 -2.09 10.23
N SER A 36 8.62 -2.02 11.02
CA SER A 36 9.97 -2.04 10.47
C SER A 36 10.98 -2.80 11.32
N THR A 37 12.02 -3.25 10.65
CA THR A 37 13.29 -3.68 11.23
C THR A 37 14.40 -3.27 10.27
N PRO A 38 15.69 -3.34 10.63
CA PRO A 38 16.78 -3.08 9.67
C PRO A 38 16.72 -3.94 8.39
N ARG A 39 15.92 -5.00 8.37
CA ARG A 39 15.81 -5.92 7.23
C ARG A 39 14.45 -5.94 6.55
N ARG A 40 13.44 -5.22 7.07
CA ARG A 40 12.08 -5.21 6.51
C ARG A 40 11.37 -3.88 6.71
N LEU A 41 10.48 -3.61 5.78
CA LEU A 41 9.52 -2.52 5.84
C LEU A 41 8.17 -3.11 5.44
N THR A 42 7.18 -2.99 6.31
CA THR A 42 5.88 -3.67 6.16
C THR A 42 4.75 -2.66 6.35
N ALA A 43 3.79 -2.64 5.44
CA ALA A 43 2.51 -1.99 5.64
C ALA A 43 1.51 -3.02 6.14
N TYR A 44 0.91 -2.76 7.29
CA TYR A 44 -0.19 -3.51 7.85
C TYR A 44 -1.43 -2.63 7.81
N VAL A 45 -2.44 -3.08 7.08
CA VAL A 45 -3.67 -2.30 6.85
C VAL A 45 -4.87 -3.13 7.29
N LYS A 46 -5.69 -2.57 8.17
CA LYS A 46 -6.91 -3.21 8.64
C LYS A 46 -8.10 -2.90 7.74
N ASP A 47 -9.09 -3.76 7.78
CA ASP A 47 -10.44 -3.53 7.24
C ASP A 47 -10.43 -3.04 5.78
N VAL A 48 -9.55 -3.61 4.96
CA VAL A 48 -9.53 -3.34 3.52
C VAL A 48 -10.70 -4.06 2.88
N ALA A 49 -11.52 -3.34 2.11
CA ALA A 49 -12.64 -3.92 1.38
C ALA A 49 -12.18 -4.97 0.35
N GLU A 50 -13.00 -5.96 0.07
CA GLU A 50 -12.70 -7.02 -0.91
C GLU A 50 -12.62 -6.51 -2.35
N ALA A 51 -13.32 -5.40 -2.63
CA ALA A 51 -13.35 -4.74 -3.93
C ALA A 51 -13.76 -3.27 -3.77
N THR A 52 -13.58 -2.48 -4.83
CA THR A 52 -14.17 -1.14 -4.91
C THR A 52 -15.68 -1.22 -5.09
N GLU A 53 -16.37 -0.17 -4.70
CA GLU A 53 -17.81 -0.07 -4.98
C GLU A 53 -18.06 0.05 -6.49
N GLU A 54 -19.12 -0.61 -6.96
CA GLU A 54 -19.64 -0.39 -8.30
C GLU A 54 -20.33 0.98 -8.32
N ILE A 55 -19.89 1.85 -9.22
CA ILE A 55 -20.47 3.19 -9.35
C ILE A 55 -21.36 3.22 -10.59
N SER A 56 -22.67 3.36 -10.37
CA SER A 56 -23.63 3.66 -11.42
C SER A 56 -24.13 5.09 -11.21
N GLU A 57 -23.68 6.01 -12.01
CA GLU A 57 -24.01 7.43 -11.92
C GLU A 57 -24.56 7.92 -13.24
N VAL A 58 -25.68 8.65 -13.20
CA VAL A 58 -26.24 9.32 -14.37
C VAL A 58 -25.90 10.81 -14.30
N LYS A 59 -25.06 11.27 -15.22
CA LYS A 59 -24.68 12.69 -15.32
C LYS A 59 -25.53 13.42 -16.36
N ARG A 60 -26.13 14.55 -15.93
CA ARG A 60 -26.84 15.45 -16.83
C ARG A 60 -25.85 16.35 -17.59
N GLY A 61 -25.97 16.40 -18.90
CA GLY A 61 -25.18 17.20 -19.80
C GLY A 61 -25.94 18.44 -20.36
N PRO A 62 -25.52 18.93 -21.51
CA PRO A 62 -26.16 20.07 -22.18
C PRO A 62 -27.56 19.70 -22.68
N LYS A 63 -28.37 20.73 -23.04
CA LYS A 63 -29.67 20.55 -23.71
C LYS A 63 -29.47 19.78 -25.02
N ALA A 64 -30.44 18.92 -25.37
CA ALA A 64 -30.36 18.08 -26.56
C ALA A 64 -30.23 18.90 -27.84
N GLU A 65 -30.90 20.06 -27.92
CA GLU A 65 -30.83 21.03 -29.03
C GLU A 65 -29.45 21.65 -29.26
N ILE A 66 -28.58 21.64 -28.23
CA ILE A 66 -27.20 22.12 -28.32
C ILE A 66 -26.23 20.95 -28.57
N ALA A 67 -26.59 19.78 -28.04
CA ALA A 67 -25.77 18.60 -28.09
C ALA A 67 -25.82 17.87 -29.44
N PHE A 68 -26.91 18.05 -30.19
CA PHE A 68 -27.09 17.40 -31.50
C PHE A 68 -27.49 18.45 -32.54
N ASP A 69 -27.03 18.27 -33.78
CA ASP A 69 -27.44 19.08 -34.92
C ASP A 69 -28.82 18.68 -35.46
N ALA A 70 -29.29 19.38 -36.50
CA ALA A 70 -30.60 19.11 -37.13
C ALA A 70 -30.67 17.72 -37.77
N GLU A 71 -29.55 17.14 -38.15
CA GLU A 71 -29.39 15.79 -38.69
C GLU A 71 -29.25 14.72 -37.62
N GLY A 72 -29.16 15.12 -36.33
CA GLY A 72 -29.01 14.21 -35.19
C GLY A 72 -27.58 13.77 -34.87
N ASN A 73 -26.57 14.40 -35.48
CA ASN A 73 -25.18 14.11 -35.19
C ASN A 73 -24.72 14.84 -33.92
N PRO A 74 -23.80 14.25 -33.14
CA PRO A 74 -23.27 14.91 -31.95
C PRO A 74 -22.44 16.14 -32.33
N THR A 75 -22.74 17.25 -31.67
CA THR A 75 -21.95 18.47 -31.78
C THR A 75 -20.71 18.44 -30.89
N LYS A 76 -19.83 19.44 -31.02
CA LYS A 76 -18.68 19.59 -30.10
C LYS A 76 -19.08 19.66 -28.62
N ALA A 77 -20.30 20.11 -28.31
CA ALA A 77 -20.81 20.14 -26.94
C ALA A 77 -21.09 18.71 -26.41
N ALA A 78 -21.72 17.85 -27.22
CA ALA A 78 -21.94 16.46 -26.88
C ALA A 78 -20.61 15.68 -26.76
N GLU A 79 -19.70 15.85 -27.73
CA GLU A 79 -18.39 15.24 -27.70
C GLU A 79 -17.56 15.64 -26.48
N GLY A 80 -17.57 16.94 -26.15
CA GLY A 80 -16.90 17.47 -24.97
C GLY A 80 -17.45 16.91 -23.67
N PHE A 81 -18.78 16.79 -23.57
CA PHE A 81 -19.45 16.17 -22.43
C PHE A 81 -19.16 14.67 -22.32
N ALA A 82 -19.27 13.94 -23.43
CA ALA A 82 -18.95 12.51 -23.49
C ALA A 82 -17.49 12.24 -23.06
N ARG A 83 -16.55 13.02 -23.57
CA ARG A 83 -15.13 12.93 -23.19
C ARG A 83 -14.91 13.20 -21.71
N LYS A 84 -15.58 14.22 -21.14
CA LYS A 84 -15.51 14.52 -19.70
C LYS A 84 -16.07 13.39 -18.85
N CYS A 85 -17.09 12.68 -19.35
CA CYS A 85 -17.70 11.53 -18.69
C CYS A 85 -16.98 10.22 -18.97
N GLY A 86 -16.00 10.16 -19.87
CA GLY A 86 -15.29 8.94 -20.23
C GLY A 86 -16.13 7.96 -21.06
N VAL A 87 -17.19 8.42 -21.72
CA VAL A 87 -18.07 7.62 -22.58
C VAL A 87 -17.96 8.06 -24.04
N SER A 88 -18.43 7.23 -24.98
CA SER A 88 -18.55 7.65 -26.40
C SER A 88 -19.76 8.59 -26.58
N ALA A 89 -19.69 9.45 -27.58
CA ALA A 89 -20.83 10.34 -27.89
C ALA A 89 -22.10 9.56 -28.24
N ASP A 90 -21.95 8.38 -28.85
CA ASP A 90 -23.07 7.50 -29.23
C ASP A 90 -23.73 6.82 -28.02
N ALA A 91 -23.05 6.75 -26.87
CA ALA A 91 -23.60 6.21 -25.61
C ALA A 91 -24.44 7.22 -24.83
N LEU A 92 -24.51 8.47 -25.31
CA LEU A 92 -25.32 9.50 -24.68
C LEU A 92 -26.82 9.26 -24.94
N THR A 93 -27.63 9.34 -23.88
CA THR A 93 -29.08 9.18 -23.97
C THR A 93 -29.78 10.54 -23.86
N ARG A 94 -30.91 10.70 -24.56
CA ARG A 94 -31.75 11.91 -24.46
C ARG A 94 -32.91 11.64 -23.51
N ARG A 95 -33.15 12.53 -22.55
CA ARG A 95 -34.24 12.43 -21.60
C ARG A 95 -34.81 13.84 -21.31
N VAL A 96 -36.12 13.92 -21.14
CA VAL A 96 -36.79 15.13 -20.65
C VAL A 96 -36.56 15.19 -19.13
N ASP A 97 -36.03 16.31 -18.65
CA ASP A 97 -35.86 16.56 -17.22
C ASP A 97 -37.10 17.20 -16.60
N THR A 98 -37.10 17.37 -15.30
CA THR A 98 -38.21 17.93 -14.50
C THR A 98 -38.62 19.35 -14.90
N ASP A 99 -37.71 20.09 -15.57
CA ASP A 99 -37.96 21.42 -16.09
C ASP A 99 -38.64 21.47 -17.49
N GLY A 100 -39.03 20.26 -18.01
CA GLY A 100 -39.67 20.10 -19.30
C GLY A 100 -38.78 20.23 -20.53
N HIS A 101 -37.49 20.40 -20.35
CA HIS A 101 -36.50 20.43 -21.43
C HIS A 101 -35.83 19.08 -21.63
N GLU A 102 -35.46 18.79 -22.88
CA GLU A 102 -34.67 17.59 -23.20
C GLU A 102 -33.18 17.85 -23.02
N TYR A 103 -32.53 16.97 -22.25
CA TYR A 103 -31.09 16.99 -21.97
C TYR A 103 -30.42 15.71 -22.41
N VAL A 104 -29.12 15.79 -22.57
CA VAL A 104 -28.28 14.63 -22.80
C VAL A 104 -27.79 14.08 -21.44
N PHE A 105 -27.85 12.76 -21.29
CA PHE A 105 -27.37 12.07 -20.10
C PHE A 105 -26.29 11.07 -20.46
N ALA A 106 -25.27 11.00 -19.63
CA ALA A 106 -24.23 9.96 -19.68
C ALA A 106 -24.46 9.02 -18.50
N GLU A 107 -24.63 7.72 -18.80
CA GLU A 107 -24.65 6.66 -17.79
C GLU A 107 -23.21 6.19 -17.60
N LEU A 108 -22.69 6.43 -16.39
CA LEU A 108 -21.36 5.97 -15.97
C LEU A 108 -21.56 4.66 -15.23
N ASN A 109 -21.01 3.60 -15.75
CA ASN A 109 -20.97 2.32 -15.08
C ASN A 109 -19.51 1.90 -14.89
N ILE A 110 -18.98 2.16 -13.68
CA ILE A 110 -17.63 1.78 -13.31
C ILE A 110 -17.74 0.48 -12.54
N PRO A 111 -17.27 -0.64 -13.11
CA PRO A 111 -17.39 -1.94 -12.47
C PRO A 111 -16.51 -2.00 -11.22
N SER A 112 -16.94 -2.80 -10.26
CA SER A 112 -16.15 -3.16 -9.09
C SER A 112 -14.84 -3.85 -9.49
N VAL A 113 -13.74 -3.48 -8.84
CA VAL A 113 -12.42 -4.06 -9.06
C VAL A 113 -11.96 -4.77 -7.79
N PRO A 114 -11.55 -6.05 -7.86
CA PRO A 114 -11.07 -6.80 -6.70
C PRO A 114 -9.84 -6.15 -6.04
N ALA A 115 -9.81 -6.16 -4.70
CA ALA A 115 -8.72 -5.60 -3.91
C ALA A 115 -7.37 -6.21 -4.25
N THR A 116 -7.29 -7.53 -4.47
CA THR A 116 -6.02 -8.21 -4.80
C THR A 116 -5.39 -7.68 -6.07
N LYS A 117 -6.17 -7.32 -7.09
CA LYS A 117 -5.67 -6.69 -8.31
C LYS A 117 -5.12 -5.29 -8.03
N ILE A 118 -5.88 -4.47 -7.32
CA ILE A 118 -5.49 -3.10 -6.96
C ILE A 118 -4.22 -3.11 -6.09
N LEU A 119 -4.19 -3.96 -5.07
CA LEU A 119 -3.06 -4.09 -4.15
C LEU A 119 -1.79 -4.58 -4.85
N SER A 120 -1.91 -5.45 -5.86
CA SER A 120 -0.78 -5.89 -6.70
C SER A 120 -0.10 -4.72 -7.41
N GLU A 121 -0.89 -3.86 -8.05
CA GLU A 121 -0.40 -2.67 -8.76
C GLU A 121 0.16 -1.63 -7.78
N LEU A 122 -0.56 -1.36 -6.68
CA LEU A 122 -0.14 -0.41 -5.66
C LEU A 122 1.17 -0.83 -4.97
N ALA A 123 1.30 -2.11 -4.59
CA ALA A 123 2.50 -2.59 -3.89
C ALA A 123 3.76 -2.43 -4.75
N THR A 124 3.68 -2.76 -6.04
CA THR A 124 4.78 -2.54 -6.99
C THR A 124 5.13 -1.06 -7.11
N SER A 125 4.11 -0.20 -7.20
CA SER A 125 4.27 1.26 -7.25
C SER A 125 4.91 1.80 -5.96
N TRP A 126 4.47 1.35 -4.79
CA TRP A 126 5.02 1.79 -3.50
C TRP A 126 6.50 1.45 -3.35
N ILE A 127 6.90 0.22 -3.71
CA ILE A 127 8.31 -0.19 -3.63
C ILE A 127 9.17 0.69 -4.55
N SER A 128 8.68 0.96 -5.75
CA SER A 128 9.39 1.77 -6.76
C SER A 128 9.47 3.25 -6.40
N ALA A 129 8.46 3.78 -5.71
CA ALA A 129 8.35 5.19 -5.33
C ALA A 129 9.14 5.56 -4.07
N LEU A 130 9.64 4.58 -3.31
CA LEU A 130 10.48 4.86 -2.15
C LEU A 130 11.79 5.51 -2.56
N ASP A 131 12.03 6.73 -2.07
CA ASP A 131 13.26 7.47 -2.30
C ASP A 131 14.30 7.17 -1.20
N TRP A 132 15.48 6.73 -1.66
CA TRP A 132 16.60 6.39 -0.81
C TRP A 132 17.80 7.30 -1.11
N PRO A 133 18.43 7.90 -0.12
CA PRO A 133 19.61 8.75 -0.33
C PRO A 133 20.73 8.05 -1.11
N ARG A 134 20.84 6.74 -0.94
CA ARG A 134 21.71 5.87 -1.71
C ARG A 134 20.95 4.59 -2.06
N SER A 135 20.80 4.35 -3.34
CA SER A 135 20.19 3.14 -3.89
C SER A 135 21.18 2.42 -4.81
N GLN A 136 20.98 1.13 -4.97
CA GLN A 136 21.81 0.28 -5.85
C GLN A 136 20.94 -0.59 -6.73
N ARG A 137 21.45 -1.01 -7.85
CA ARG A 137 20.95 -2.09 -8.69
C ARG A 137 21.62 -3.40 -8.27
N TRP A 138 21.03 -4.51 -8.63
CA TRP A 138 21.64 -5.84 -8.44
C TRP A 138 21.29 -6.76 -9.61
N GLY A 139 22.18 -7.73 -9.87
CA GLY A 139 22.05 -8.60 -11.03
C GLY A 139 22.03 -7.79 -12.33
N SER A 140 21.17 -8.19 -13.25
CA SER A 140 20.91 -7.52 -14.54
C SER A 140 19.66 -6.61 -14.52
N PHE A 141 19.06 -6.39 -13.35
CA PHE A 141 17.81 -5.66 -13.20
C PHE A 141 18.02 -4.15 -13.22
N HIS A 142 16.98 -3.42 -13.64
CA HIS A 142 16.98 -1.96 -13.69
C HIS A 142 16.44 -1.32 -12.40
N GLU A 143 15.73 -2.09 -11.59
CA GLU A 143 15.16 -1.68 -10.32
C GLU A 143 16.25 -1.24 -9.35
N ARG A 144 15.88 -0.28 -8.50
CA ARG A 144 16.81 0.30 -7.52
C ARG A 144 16.17 0.30 -6.15
N TYR A 145 16.93 -0.17 -5.16
CA TYR A 145 16.53 -0.11 -3.76
C TYR A 145 17.74 0.17 -2.86
N VAL A 146 17.51 0.48 -1.59
CA VAL A 146 18.62 0.74 -0.63
C VAL A 146 19.54 -0.47 -0.45
N ARG A 147 18.99 -1.67 -0.58
CA ARG A 147 19.68 -2.96 -0.60
C ARG A 147 18.92 -3.91 -1.51
N PRO A 148 19.54 -4.96 -2.08
CA PRO A 148 18.82 -5.96 -2.85
C PRO A 148 17.63 -6.53 -2.09
N VAL A 149 16.45 -6.47 -2.68
CA VAL A 149 15.26 -7.12 -2.15
C VAL A 149 15.47 -8.63 -2.20
N ARG A 150 15.15 -9.33 -1.12
CA ARG A 150 15.37 -10.77 -0.97
C ARG A 150 14.10 -11.57 -0.83
N TRP A 151 13.03 -10.96 -0.39
CA TRP A 151 11.70 -11.56 -0.30
C TRP A 151 10.63 -10.47 -0.33
N LEU A 152 9.45 -10.88 -0.75
CA LEU A 152 8.23 -10.12 -0.65
C LEU A 152 7.19 -11.02 0.01
N CYS A 153 6.59 -10.55 1.10
CA CYS A 153 5.44 -11.17 1.73
C CYS A 153 4.26 -10.23 1.52
N ALA A 154 3.25 -10.67 0.77
CA ALA A 154 2.09 -9.85 0.44
C ALA A 154 0.82 -10.69 0.52
N LEU A 155 -0.05 -10.34 1.48
CA LEU A 155 -1.27 -11.07 1.79
C LEU A 155 -2.47 -10.13 1.86
N PHE A 156 -3.60 -10.61 1.36
CA PHE A 156 -4.93 -10.07 1.59
C PHE A 156 -5.80 -11.18 2.20
N GLY A 157 -6.08 -11.09 3.50
CA GLY A 157 -6.57 -12.25 4.25
C GLY A 157 -5.58 -13.40 4.17
N SER A 158 -6.02 -14.55 3.70
CA SER A 158 -5.16 -15.73 3.44
C SER A 158 -4.66 -15.82 2.00
N GLU A 159 -5.08 -14.91 1.13
CA GLU A 159 -4.73 -14.91 -0.30
C GLU A 159 -3.40 -14.19 -0.53
N ILE A 160 -2.53 -14.77 -1.37
CA ILE A 160 -1.29 -14.11 -1.78
C ILE A 160 -1.61 -13.05 -2.83
N VAL A 161 -1.26 -11.80 -2.53
CA VAL A 161 -1.31 -10.71 -3.51
C VAL A 161 -0.10 -10.82 -4.43
N PRO A 162 -0.27 -11.01 -5.75
CA PRO A 162 0.84 -11.18 -6.67
C PRO A 162 1.61 -9.87 -6.88
N VAL A 163 2.82 -9.80 -6.35
CA VAL A 163 3.73 -8.65 -6.49
C VAL A 163 5.07 -9.14 -6.97
N THR A 164 5.62 -8.51 -8.00
CA THR A 164 6.98 -8.82 -8.49
C THR A 164 7.83 -7.57 -8.49
N TYR A 165 9.05 -7.67 -7.97
CA TYR A 165 10.04 -6.61 -8.00
C TYR A 165 11.43 -7.19 -8.27
N ALA A 166 12.01 -6.83 -9.40
CA ALA A 166 13.22 -7.46 -9.97
C ALA A 166 13.01 -8.98 -10.13
N ASP A 167 13.82 -9.79 -9.44
CA ASP A 167 13.79 -11.26 -9.47
C ASP A 167 12.96 -11.89 -8.36
N VAL A 168 12.28 -11.07 -7.54
CA VAL A 168 11.53 -11.55 -6.38
C VAL A 168 10.03 -11.44 -6.63
N THR A 169 9.34 -12.56 -6.50
CA THR A 169 7.87 -12.62 -6.48
C THR A 169 7.38 -12.84 -5.06
N SER A 170 6.24 -12.26 -4.73
CA SER A 170 5.61 -12.36 -3.42
C SER A 170 5.18 -13.79 -3.09
N SER A 171 5.19 -14.07 -1.79
CA SER A 171 4.68 -15.30 -1.20
C SER A 171 4.00 -14.98 0.14
N ASN A 172 3.55 -16.01 0.82
CA ASN A 172 3.08 -15.92 2.21
C ASN A 172 4.20 -16.16 3.23
N THR A 173 5.47 -16.02 2.86
CA THR A 173 6.59 -16.28 3.76
C THR A 173 7.39 -15.02 4.09
N THR A 174 7.94 -14.97 5.30
CA THR A 174 8.88 -13.95 5.75
C THR A 174 10.17 -14.59 6.26
N GLN A 175 11.26 -13.84 6.32
CA GLN A 175 12.52 -14.34 6.88
C GLN A 175 12.61 -14.06 8.38
N GLY A 176 13.09 -15.02 9.14
CA GLY A 176 13.37 -14.86 10.55
C GLY A 176 14.73 -14.20 10.85
N HIS A 177 15.13 -14.22 12.11
CA HIS A 177 16.45 -13.80 12.55
C HIS A 177 17.51 -14.77 12.01
N ARG A 178 18.65 -14.26 11.55
CA ARG A 178 19.68 -15.08 10.88
C ARG A 178 20.22 -16.23 11.72
N VAL A 179 20.24 -16.06 13.04
CA VAL A 179 20.82 -17.02 14.00
C VAL A 179 19.71 -17.64 14.87
N LEU A 180 18.81 -16.82 15.44
CA LEU A 180 17.81 -17.28 16.41
C LEU A 180 16.60 -17.96 15.77
N GLY A 181 16.29 -17.67 14.52
CA GLY A 181 15.18 -18.25 13.77
C GLY A 181 15.48 -18.20 12.26
N PRO A 182 16.51 -18.95 11.80
CA PRO A 182 16.93 -18.86 10.41
C PRO A 182 15.89 -19.44 9.45
N GLY A 183 15.90 -18.96 8.22
CA GLY A 183 15.05 -19.46 7.13
C GLY A 183 13.77 -18.65 6.91
N TYR A 184 12.88 -19.26 6.13
CA TYR A 184 11.57 -18.71 5.80
C TYR A 184 10.51 -19.28 6.73
N HIS A 185 9.62 -18.41 7.19
CA HIS A 185 8.51 -18.74 8.08
C HIS A 185 7.21 -18.37 7.40
N GLU A 186 6.27 -19.27 7.39
CA GLU A 186 4.95 -19.07 6.78
C GLU A 186 4.10 -18.13 7.64
N VAL A 187 3.40 -17.24 6.98
CA VAL A 187 2.41 -16.33 7.54
C VAL A 187 1.07 -16.72 6.94
N ALA A 188 0.23 -17.42 7.72
CA ALA A 188 -1.06 -17.90 7.24
C ALA A 188 -2.05 -16.76 7.00
N SER A 189 -1.97 -15.72 7.82
CA SER A 189 -2.78 -14.52 7.68
C SER A 189 -2.04 -13.28 8.20
N PRO A 190 -2.42 -12.05 7.80
CA PRO A 190 -1.82 -10.84 8.34
C PRO A 190 -1.88 -10.76 9.87
N ALA A 191 -2.91 -11.32 10.51
CA ALA A 191 -3.06 -11.31 11.96
C ALA A 191 -1.94 -12.11 12.68
N ASP A 192 -1.38 -13.12 12.02
CA ASP A 192 -0.33 -13.97 12.58
C ASP A 192 1.06 -13.36 12.44
N TYR A 193 1.21 -12.29 11.63
CA TYR A 193 2.52 -11.78 11.21
C TYR A 193 3.44 -11.41 12.37
N GLU A 194 2.96 -10.68 13.37
CA GLU A 194 3.76 -10.26 14.52
C GLU A 194 4.20 -11.45 15.37
N GLN A 195 3.31 -12.43 15.57
CA GLN A 195 3.63 -13.64 16.32
C GLN A 195 4.66 -14.50 15.58
N VAL A 196 4.49 -14.70 14.28
CA VAL A 196 5.45 -15.43 13.44
C VAL A 196 6.84 -14.79 13.50
N LEU A 197 6.93 -13.46 13.47
CA LEU A 197 8.20 -12.76 13.62
C LEU A 197 8.82 -12.97 15.00
N LYS A 198 8.03 -12.89 16.06
CA LYS A 198 8.48 -13.11 17.44
C LYS A 198 9.04 -14.53 17.62
N ASP A 199 8.33 -15.55 17.13
CA ASP A 199 8.73 -16.95 17.19
C ASP A 199 9.99 -17.20 16.34
N ALA A 200 10.16 -16.44 15.27
CA ALA A 200 11.36 -16.45 14.43
C ALA A 200 12.50 -15.55 14.97
N GLY A 201 12.45 -15.13 16.23
CA GLY A 201 13.51 -14.36 16.90
C GLY A 201 13.62 -12.91 16.41
N VAL A 202 12.54 -12.34 15.86
CA VAL A 202 12.52 -10.96 15.35
C VAL A 202 11.57 -10.10 16.18
N LEU A 203 12.09 -9.02 16.77
CA LEU A 203 11.30 -8.02 17.47
C LEU A 203 11.08 -6.80 16.58
N LEU A 204 9.85 -6.36 16.51
CA LEU A 204 9.48 -5.09 15.87
C LEU A 204 9.93 -3.91 16.75
N GLN A 205 10.02 -2.72 16.14
CA GLN A 205 10.56 -1.53 16.80
C GLN A 205 9.86 -1.21 18.13
N GLU A 206 8.53 -1.26 18.18
CA GLU A 206 7.75 -0.97 19.38
C GLU A 206 8.04 -1.94 20.54
N GLN A 207 8.22 -3.22 20.23
CA GLN A 207 8.50 -4.26 21.22
C GLN A 207 9.96 -4.24 21.72
N ARG A 208 10.88 -3.78 20.87
CA ARG A 208 12.32 -3.84 21.13
C ARG A 208 12.73 -3.00 22.33
N LYS A 209 12.14 -1.82 22.48
CA LYS A 209 12.38 -0.92 23.61
C LYS A 209 12.14 -1.61 24.94
N ASP A 210 10.98 -2.22 25.11
CA ASP A 210 10.58 -2.83 26.38
C ASP A 210 11.44 -4.04 26.71
N VAL A 211 11.78 -4.85 25.69
CA VAL A 211 12.66 -6.02 25.87
C VAL A 211 14.08 -5.60 26.27
N ILE A 212 14.64 -4.56 25.67
CA ILE A 212 15.96 -4.04 26.03
C ILE A 212 15.94 -3.52 27.48
N LEU A 213 14.94 -2.71 27.85
CA LEU A 213 14.83 -2.16 29.20
C LEU A 213 14.63 -3.25 30.26
N ALA A 214 13.85 -4.29 29.95
CA ALA A 214 13.69 -5.44 30.82
C ALA A 214 15.02 -6.22 31.01
N GLY A 215 15.72 -6.51 29.90
CA GLY A 215 17.01 -7.18 29.95
C GLY A 215 18.09 -6.39 30.73
N ILE A 216 18.11 -5.07 30.61
CA ILE A 216 19.01 -4.21 31.42
C ILE A 216 18.73 -4.39 32.91
N LYS A 217 17.46 -4.33 33.33
CA LYS A 217 17.08 -4.54 34.73
C LYS A 217 17.48 -5.91 35.27
N GLU A 218 17.34 -6.94 34.45
CA GLU A 218 17.78 -8.31 34.80
C GLU A 218 19.29 -8.39 35.01
N VAL A 219 20.08 -7.75 34.14
CA VAL A 219 21.55 -7.73 34.24
C VAL A 219 22.00 -6.96 35.50
N GLU A 220 21.39 -5.83 35.81
CA GLU A 220 21.66 -5.04 37.00
C GLU A 220 21.28 -5.82 38.28
N ALA A 221 20.13 -6.48 38.29
CA ALA A 221 19.70 -7.31 39.41
C ALA A 221 20.63 -8.50 39.67
N ALA A 222 21.14 -9.12 38.60
CA ALA A 222 22.09 -10.24 38.71
C ALA A 222 23.50 -9.83 39.18
N ARG A 223 23.81 -8.52 39.17
CA ARG A 223 25.12 -7.97 39.56
C ARG A 223 24.93 -6.75 40.49
N PRO A 224 24.70 -6.98 41.80
CA PRO A 224 24.46 -5.89 42.75
C PRO A 224 25.59 -4.85 42.73
N GLY A 225 25.23 -3.57 42.63
CA GLY A 225 26.15 -2.44 42.51
C GLY A 225 26.59 -2.10 41.09
N SER A 226 26.15 -2.86 40.07
CA SER A 226 26.35 -2.47 38.67
C SER A 226 25.25 -1.51 38.21
N HIS A 227 25.60 -0.65 37.28
CA HIS A 227 24.66 0.23 36.57
C HIS A 227 25.00 0.22 35.09
N VAL A 228 24.00 0.09 34.26
CA VAL A 228 24.16 0.12 32.81
C VAL A 228 24.07 1.57 32.35
N ASP A 229 25.18 2.11 31.84
CA ASP A 229 25.16 3.40 31.15
C ASP A 229 24.52 3.24 29.76
N MET A 230 23.43 3.98 29.53
CA MET A 230 22.67 3.90 28.29
C MET A 230 22.41 5.33 27.78
N PRO A 231 23.36 5.91 27.04
CA PRO A 231 23.18 7.21 26.44
C PRO A 231 21.97 7.21 25.49
N GLU A 232 21.08 8.20 25.63
CA GLU A 232 19.81 8.31 24.89
C GLU A 232 20.01 8.12 23.39
N LYS A 233 21.02 8.78 22.81
CA LYS A 233 21.34 8.67 21.38
C LYS A 233 21.67 7.24 20.92
N VAL A 234 22.40 6.49 21.76
CA VAL A 234 22.74 5.09 21.46
C VAL A 234 21.49 4.22 21.56
N PHE A 235 20.66 4.47 22.56
CA PHE A 235 19.41 3.76 22.75
C PHE A 235 18.43 3.98 21.58
N GLU A 236 18.25 5.23 21.14
CA GLU A 236 17.45 5.57 19.98
C GLU A 236 17.96 4.92 18.67
N GLU A 237 19.27 4.75 18.53
CA GLU A 237 19.85 4.11 17.34
C GLU A 237 19.61 2.59 17.32
N VAL A 238 19.45 1.96 18.48
CA VAL A 238 19.23 0.51 18.62
C VAL A 238 17.75 0.13 18.57
N ILE A 239 16.84 1.04 18.93
CA ILE A 239 15.39 0.85 18.85
C ILE A 239 14.91 1.05 17.41
#